data_ec84468567671e23868d953be85c540a
#
_entry.id   ec84468567671e23868d953be85c540a
#
_cell.length_a   1.000
_cell.length_b   1.000
_cell.length_c   1.000
_cell.angle_alpha   90.00
_cell.angle_beta   90.00
_cell.angle_gamma   90.00
#
_symmetry.space_group_name_H-M   'P 1'
#
loop_
_entity.id
_entity.type
_entity.pdbx_description
1 polymer ?
#
loop_
_entity_poly.entity_id
_entity_poly.type
_entity_poly.pdbx_seq_one_letter_code
_entity_poly.pdbx_strand_id
1 'polypeptide(L)'
;MDDSQFGLGDISTSLLFTPAKPSKVIYGGGIVLGIPTATNEVLGSEKWSTGPSVVALTQSKDWTIGALAQNTWSFAGAEDRGDVNFFFSQIFIVRNLPNGWYVNSAPIITSNWEAPSGEQWTVPLGAGFGKLFRLGKLPVNAQAGYYYNVVSPEFGADSQFRFQLTMLLPK
;
A
#
# COMPACT_ATOMS: atom_id res chain seq x y z
N MET A 1 3.93 -2.04 -29.67
CA MET A 1 2.49 -2.16 -29.98
C MET A 1 1.75 -2.16 -28.66
N ASP A 2 1.09 -1.04 -28.40
CA ASP A 2 0.34 -0.85 -27.14
C ASP A 2 -0.99 -1.58 -27.21
N ASP A 3 -1.02 -2.81 -26.69
CA ASP A 3 -2.28 -3.37 -26.24
C ASP A 3 -2.46 -2.91 -24.78
N SER A 4 -3.28 -1.87 -24.59
CA SER A 4 -3.66 -1.43 -23.25
C SER A 4 -4.42 -2.56 -22.57
N GLN A 5 -3.88 -3.10 -21.48
CA GLN A 5 -4.52 -4.17 -20.72
C GLN A 5 -5.42 -3.55 -19.65
N PHE A 6 -6.66 -4.01 -19.60
CA PHE A 6 -7.62 -3.63 -18.57
C PHE A 6 -8.12 -4.86 -17.82
N GLY A 7 -8.11 -4.80 -16.50
CA GLY A 7 -8.58 -5.91 -15.66
C GLY A 7 -8.29 -5.68 -14.19
N LEU A 8 -8.63 -6.67 -13.38
CA LEU A 8 -8.30 -6.72 -11.96
C LEU A 8 -6.98 -7.46 -11.78
N GLY A 9 -6.14 -6.98 -10.88
CA GLY A 9 -4.93 -7.66 -10.43
C GLY A 9 -5.20 -8.68 -9.32
N ASP A 10 -4.13 -9.23 -8.76
CA ASP A 10 -4.21 -10.15 -7.62
C ASP A 10 -4.72 -9.45 -6.36
N ILE A 11 -5.53 -10.18 -5.58
CA ILE A 11 -5.99 -9.71 -4.27
C ILE A 11 -4.93 -10.01 -3.21
N SER A 12 -4.63 -9.01 -2.40
CA SER A 12 -3.82 -9.17 -1.18
C SER A 12 -4.66 -8.87 0.05
N THR A 13 -4.60 -9.73 1.04
CA THR A 13 -5.30 -9.56 2.33
C THR A 13 -4.36 -9.79 3.50
N SER A 14 -4.52 -9.01 4.57
CA SER A 14 -3.69 -9.14 5.76
C SER A 14 -4.56 -9.35 7.00
N LEU A 15 -4.12 -10.27 7.86
CA LEU A 15 -4.69 -10.49 9.17
C LEU A 15 -3.68 -10.05 10.22
N LEU A 16 -4.01 -9.00 10.96
CA LEU A 16 -3.13 -8.40 11.96
C LEU A 16 -3.75 -8.51 13.35
N PHE A 17 -2.95 -8.90 14.32
CA PHE A 17 -3.29 -8.95 15.73
C PHE A 17 -2.63 -7.80 16.46
N THR A 18 -3.41 -7.07 17.25
CA THR A 18 -2.94 -5.93 18.03
C THR A 18 -3.27 -6.16 19.51
N PRO A 19 -2.45 -5.64 20.45
CA PRO A 19 -2.80 -5.69 21.87
C PRO A 19 -4.14 -5.04 22.16
N ALA A 20 -4.96 -5.68 22.98
CA ALA A 20 -6.29 -5.17 23.34
C ALA A 20 -6.23 -3.91 24.24
N LYS A 21 -5.11 -3.69 24.94
CA LYS A 21 -4.94 -2.53 25.82
C LYS A 21 -4.51 -1.31 25.00
N PRO A 22 -5.22 -0.18 25.13
CA PRO A 22 -4.80 1.06 24.49
C PRO A 22 -3.41 1.48 24.96
N SER A 23 -2.55 1.87 24.00
CA SER A 23 -1.25 2.45 24.29
C SER A 23 -1.02 3.66 23.39
N LYS A 24 -0.01 4.48 23.71
CA LYS A 24 0.37 5.63 22.86
C LYS A 24 0.82 5.19 21.47
N VAL A 25 1.38 3.98 21.38
CA VAL A 25 1.77 3.36 20.12
C VAL A 25 0.88 2.13 19.92
N ILE A 26 0.13 2.12 18.85
CA ILE A 26 -0.62 0.97 18.38
C ILE A 26 0.31 0.16 17.51
N TYR A 27 0.52 -1.10 17.81
CA TYR A 27 1.35 -1.99 17.02
C TYR A 27 0.66 -3.34 16.83
N GLY A 28 1.02 -4.02 15.78
CA GLY A 28 0.48 -5.34 15.48
C GLY A 28 1.39 -6.13 14.58
N GLY A 29 1.18 -7.43 14.61
CA GLY A 29 1.84 -8.37 13.74
C GLY A 29 0.88 -9.44 13.25
N GLY A 30 1.17 -10.03 12.14
CA GLY A 30 0.33 -11.06 11.55
C GLY A 30 0.86 -11.56 10.22
N ILE A 31 -0.04 -11.96 9.38
CA ILE A 31 0.27 -12.54 8.08
C ILE A 31 -0.42 -11.78 6.96
N VAL A 32 0.19 -11.79 5.80
CA VAL A 32 -0.40 -11.36 4.52
C VAL A 32 -0.54 -12.58 3.62
N LEU A 33 -1.62 -12.63 2.86
CA LEU A 33 -1.91 -13.66 1.86
C LEU A 33 -2.17 -12.98 0.52
N GLY A 34 -1.40 -13.34 -0.50
CA GLY A 34 -1.62 -13.00 -1.90
C GLY A 34 -2.39 -14.12 -2.60
N ILE A 35 -3.46 -13.76 -3.29
CA ILE A 35 -4.40 -14.67 -3.94
C ILE A 35 -4.36 -14.38 -5.45
N PRO A 36 -4.07 -15.37 -6.30
CA PRO A 36 -3.99 -15.19 -7.74
C PRO A 36 -5.40 -15.05 -8.35
N THR A 37 -5.93 -13.86 -8.32
CA THR A 37 -7.29 -13.52 -8.77
C THR A 37 -7.30 -12.59 -9.98
N ALA A 38 -6.14 -12.30 -10.56
CA ALA A 38 -6.03 -11.45 -11.72
C ALA A 38 -6.88 -11.96 -12.89
N THR A 39 -7.55 -11.05 -13.56
CA THR A 39 -8.41 -11.38 -14.70
C THR A 39 -7.66 -11.59 -16.01
N ASN A 40 -6.36 -11.28 -15.99
CA ASN A 40 -5.46 -11.45 -17.12
C ASN A 40 -4.06 -11.79 -16.60
N GLU A 41 -3.38 -12.70 -17.29
CA GLU A 41 -2.03 -13.20 -16.96
C GLU A 41 -0.98 -12.07 -16.80
N VAL A 42 -1.12 -10.97 -17.54
CA VAL A 42 -0.23 -9.81 -17.47
C VAL A 42 -0.44 -9.00 -16.18
N LEU A 43 -1.61 -9.11 -15.54
CA LEU A 43 -1.99 -8.32 -14.37
C LEU A 43 -1.77 -9.06 -13.04
N GLY A 44 -1.36 -10.33 -13.08
CA GLY A 44 -1.19 -11.17 -11.90
C GLY A 44 0.06 -12.02 -11.92
N SER A 45 0.37 -12.56 -10.75
CA SER A 45 1.50 -13.46 -10.56
C SER A 45 1.16 -14.93 -10.85
N GLU A 46 -0.14 -15.30 -10.84
CA GLU A 46 -0.65 -16.68 -10.87
C GLU A 46 -0.09 -17.56 -9.74
N LYS A 47 0.45 -16.92 -8.69
CA LYS A 47 1.04 -17.57 -7.53
C LYS A 47 0.28 -17.20 -6.26
N TRP A 48 0.04 -18.21 -5.42
CA TRP A 48 -0.30 -18.00 -4.03
C TRP A 48 0.95 -17.59 -3.27
N SER A 49 0.87 -16.52 -2.51
CA SER A 49 1.98 -16.03 -1.70
C SER A 49 1.54 -15.70 -0.29
N THR A 50 2.44 -15.83 0.67
CA THR A 50 2.19 -15.49 2.07
C THR A 50 3.46 -15.00 2.74
N GLY A 51 3.30 -14.34 3.88
CA GLY A 51 4.43 -13.91 4.68
C GLY A 51 4.04 -13.05 5.88
N PRO A 52 5.02 -12.59 6.67
CA PRO A 52 4.76 -11.74 7.82
C PRO A 52 4.34 -10.34 7.43
N SER A 53 3.50 -9.75 8.24
CA SER A 53 3.09 -8.35 8.16
C SER A 53 3.17 -7.72 9.55
N VAL A 54 3.74 -6.52 9.65
CA VAL A 54 3.85 -5.77 10.89
C VAL A 54 3.41 -4.33 10.68
N VAL A 55 2.77 -3.76 11.69
CA VAL A 55 2.33 -2.37 11.68
C VAL A 55 2.63 -1.71 13.02
N ALA A 56 3.02 -0.46 12.97
CA ALA A 56 3.09 0.38 14.16
C ALA A 56 2.65 1.79 13.82
N LEU A 57 1.85 2.41 14.68
CA LEU A 57 1.43 3.79 14.51
C LEU A 57 1.20 4.49 15.84
N THR A 58 1.33 5.79 15.83
CA THR A 58 0.96 6.67 16.94
C THR A 58 0.04 7.76 16.43
N GLN A 59 -0.90 8.16 17.28
CA GLN A 59 -1.85 9.21 16.98
C GLN A 59 -1.87 10.25 18.09
N SER A 60 -1.86 11.50 17.69
CA SER A 60 -2.13 12.65 18.55
C SER A 60 -3.28 13.47 17.95
N LYS A 61 -3.61 14.59 18.58
CA LYS A 61 -4.64 15.50 18.06
C LYS A 61 -4.35 15.95 16.62
N ASP A 62 -3.08 16.28 16.35
CA ASP A 62 -2.68 16.92 15.10
C ASP A 62 -1.90 15.99 14.17
N TRP A 63 -1.37 14.87 14.68
CA TRP A 63 -0.50 13.99 13.91
C TRP A 63 -0.92 12.52 13.99
N THR A 64 -0.82 11.85 12.86
CA THR A 64 -0.79 10.38 12.77
C THR A 64 0.50 10.00 12.06
N ILE A 65 1.32 9.18 12.71
CA ILE A 65 2.61 8.73 12.16
C ILE A 65 2.66 7.22 12.35
N GLY A 66 3.02 6.51 11.29
CA GLY A 66 3.15 5.06 11.37
C GLY A 66 3.84 4.46 10.18
N ALA A 67 4.03 3.14 10.28
CA ALA A 67 4.57 2.34 9.20
C ALA A 67 3.94 0.95 9.21
N LEU A 68 3.77 0.40 8.01
CA LEU A 68 3.44 -0.99 7.74
C LEU A 68 4.56 -1.58 6.91
N ALA A 69 4.97 -2.80 7.22
CA ALA A 69 5.93 -3.54 6.42
C ALA A 69 5.50 -5.01 6.33
N GLN A 70 5.68 -5.59 5.17
CA GLN A 70 5.38 -6.99 4.90
C GLN A 70 6.31 -7.54 3.82
N ASN A 71 6.55 -8.84 3.85
CA ASN A 71 7.19 -9.55 2.75
C ASN A 71 6.37 -10.79 2.42
N THR A 72 6.23 -11.10 1.16
CA THR A 72 5.51 -12.30 0.69
C THR A 72 6.42 -13.17 -0.14
N TRP A 73 6.26 -14.48 0.02
CA TRP A 73 6.91 -15.51 -0.79
C TRP A 73 5.85 -16.41 -1.41
N SER A 74 6.03 -16.77 -2.67
CA SER A 74 5.19 -17.78 -3.32
C SER A 74 5.39 -19.15 -2.67
N PHE A 75 4.31 -19.93 -2.58
CA PHE A 75 4.34 -21.30 -2.07
C PHE A 75 3.53 -22.29 -2.95
N ALA A 76 2.71 -21.79 -3.87
CA ALA A 76 1.93 -22.61 -4.80
C ALA A 76 1.53 -21.75 -6.01
N GLY A 77 1.07 -22.39 -7.10
CA GLY A 77 0.56 -21.72 -8.29
C GLY A 77 1.12 -22.31 -9.58
N ALA A 78 1.04 -21.58 -10.68
CA ALA A 78 1.47 -22.01 -11.99
C ALA A 78 3.00 -22.25 -12.03
N GLU A 79 3.44 -23.41 -12.51
CA GLU A 79 4.87 -23.80 -12.51
C GLU A 79 5.69 -23.04 -13.55
N ASP A 80 5.06 -22.55 -14.61
CA ASP A 80 5.66 -21.77 -15.69
C ASP A 80 5.77 -20.27 -15.38
N ARG A 81 5.31 -19.83 -14.20
CA ARG A 81 5.42 -18.46 -13.72
C ARG A 81 6.58 -18.31 -12.72
N GLY A 82 7.26 -17.17 -12.80
CA GLY A 82 8.34 -16.83 -11.86
C GLY A 82 7.87 -16.80 -10.40
N ASP A 83 8.79 -17.09 -9.49
CA ASP A 83 8.50 -17.02 -8.07
C ASP A 83 8.22 -15.59 -7.61
N VAL A 84 7.47 -15.47 -6.54
CA VAL A 84 7.20 -14.20 -5.88
C VAL A 84 8.02 -14.12 -4.59
N ASN A 85 8.87 -13.11 -4.51
CA ASN A 85 9.51 -12.68 -3.28
C ASN A 85 9.47 -11.15 -3.27
N PHE A 86 8.45 -10.60 -2.57
CA PHE A 86 8.09 -9.21 -2.70
C PHE A 86 7.96 -8.53 -1.34
N PHE A 87 8.75 -7.47 -1.16
CA PHE A 87 8.67 -6.58 -0.01
C PHE A 87 7.77 -5.38 -0.30
N PHE A 88 6.95 -5.05 0.66
CA PHE A 88 6.12 -3.86 0.66
C PHE A 88 6.26 -3.13 2.00
N SER A 89 6.47 -1.83 1.96
CA SER A 89 6.41 -0.98 3.15
C SER A 89 5.73 0.34 2.82
N GLN A 90 4.90 0.80 3.73
CA GLN A 90 4.30 2.12 3.66
C GLN A 90 4.58 2.88 4.95
N ILE A 91 5.32 3.98 4.84
CA ILE A 91 5.52 4.94 5.91
C ILE A 91 4.49 6.04 5.70
N PHE A 92 3.72 6.38 6.71
CA PHE A 92 2.72 7.44 6.61
C PHE A 92 2.86 8.46 7.72
N ILE A 93 2.85 9.72 7.32
CA ILE A 93 2.88 10.89 8.19
C ILE A 93 1.73 11.77 7.75
N VAL A 94 0.78 12.01 8.65
CA VAL A 94 -0.41 12.83 8.40
C VAL A 94 -0.45 13.94 9.43
N ARG A 95 -0.60 15.18 8.99
CA ARG A 95 -0.86 16.34 9.83
C ARG A 95 -2.28 16.81 9.60
N ASN A 96 -3.10 16.75 10.65
CA ASN A 96 -4.46 17.25 10.64
C ASN A 96 -4.46 18.79 10.71
N LEU A 97 -5.31 19.40 9.92
CA LEU A 97 -5.51 20.84 9.85
C LEU A 97 -6.97 21.17 10.21
N PRO A 98 -7.30 22.44 10.46
CA PRO A 98 -8.69 22.84 10.71
C PRO A 98 -9.64 22.47 9.58
N ASN A 99 -10.94 22.35 9.91
CA ASN A 99 -12.03 22.12 8.96
C ASN A 99 -11.92 20.82 8.14
N GLY A 100 -11.30 19.77 8.73
CA GLY A 100 -11.18 18.47 8.10
C GLY A 100 -10.12 18.36 7.01
N TRP A 101 -9.32 19.38 6.77
CA TRP A 101 -8.16 19.31 5.90
C TRP A 101 -7.01 18.57 6.56
N TYR A 102 -6.14 17.98 5.76
CA TYR A 102 -4.86 17.43 6.20
C TYR A 102 -3.83 17.44 5.07
N VAL A 103 -2.57 17.41 5.45
CA VAL A 103 -1.46 17.12 4.55
C VAL A 103 -0.84 15.79 4.96
N ASN A 104 -0.35 15.06 4.00
CA ASN A 104 0.24 13.75 4.26
C ASN A 104 1.42 13.44 3.35
N SER A 105 2.31 12.59 3.83
CA SER A 105 3.25 11.83 3.02
C SER A 105 3.04 10.36 3.35
N ALA A 106 2.81 9.55 2.32
CA ALA A 106 2.57 8.12 2.47
C ALA A 106 3.21 7.33 1.32
N PRO A 107 4.56 7.40 1.18
CA PRO A 107 5.27 6.64 0.18
C PRO A 107 5.06 5.14 0.38
N ILE A 108 4.88 4.42 -0.72
CA ILE A 108 4.85 2.96 -0.77
C ILE A 108 6.18 2.50 -1.36
N ILE A 109 7.04 1.99 -0.52
CA ILE A 109 8.34 1.45 -0.88
C ILE A 109 8.16 -0.04 -1.18
N THR A 110 8.64 -0.47 -2.32
CA THR A 110 8.57 -1.88 -2.72
C THR A 110 9.93 -2.41 -3.17
N SER A 111 10.13 -3.72 -3.01
CA SER A 111 11.25 -4.44 -3.60
C SER A 111 10.78 -5.78 -4.14
N ASN A 112 11.09 -6.05 -5.39
CA ASN A 112 11.01 -7.38 -5.97
C ASN A 112 12.37 -8.06 -5.85
N TRP A 113 12.52 -8.97 -4.90
CA TRP A 113 13.78 -9.65 -4.64
C TRP A 113 14.19 -10.62 -5.76
N GLU A 114 13.24 -11.04 -6.61
CA GLU A 114 13.50 -11.89 -7.79
C GLU A 114 14.03 -11.10 -8.99
N ALA A 115 13.96 -9.76 -8.95
CA ALA A 115 14.49 -8.92 -10.01
C ALA A 115 16.02 -8.85 -9.96
N PRO A 116 16.71 -8.59 -11.09
CA PRO A 116 18.15 -8.39 -11.13
C PRO A 116 18.64 -7.31 -10.18
N SER A 117 19.88 -7.44 -9.72
CA SER A 117 20.51 -6.43 -8.86
C SER A 117 20.48 -5.05 -9.52
N GLY A 118 19.99 -4.06 -8.79
CA GLY A 118 19.78 -2.70 -9.29
C GLY A 118 18.36 -2.43 -9.78
N GLU A 119 17.58 -3.45 -10.12
CA GLU A 119 16.20 -3.35 -10.64
C GLU A 119 15.13 -3.74 -9.61
N GLN A 120 15.52 -3.93 -8.35
CA GLN A 120 14.65 -4.48 -7.33
C GLN A 120 13.74 -3.45 -6.68
N TRP A 121 14.25 -2.24 -6.47
CA TRP A 121 13.61 -1.26 -5.59
C TRP A 121 12.81 -0.19 -6.34
N THR A 122 11.64 0.13 -5.78
CA THR A 122 10.91 1.36 -6.08
C THR A 122 10.74 2.16 -4.79
N VAL A 123 11.34 3.35 -4.76
CA VAL A 123 11.33 4.23 -3.58
C VAL A 123 10.74 5.58 -3.97
N PRO A 124 9.45 5.83 -3.74
CA PRO A 124 8.82 7.12 -4.00
C PRO A 124 9.06 8.10 -2.84
N LEU A 125 9.26 9.36 -3.17
CA LEU A 125 9.18 10.48 -2.24
C LEU A 125 8.13 11.47 -2.71
N GLY A 126 7.29 11.94 -1.81
CA GLY A 126 6.22 12.86 -2.18
C GLY A 126 5.28 13.17 -1.05
N ALA A 127 4.28 13.94 -1.38
CA ALA A 127 3.26 14.36 -0.43
C ALA A 127 1.91 14.53 -1.11
N GLY A 128 0.89 14.67 -0.29
CA GLY A 128 -0.47 14.90 -0.72
C GLY A 128 -1.22 15.77 0.27
N PHE A 129 -2.43 16.06 -0.10
CA PHE A 129 -3.40 16.72 0.76
C PHE A 129 -4.75 16.04 0.62
N GLY A 130 -5.56 16.17 1.64
CA GLY A 130 -6.89 15.60 1.61
C GLY A 130 -7.85 16.37 2.49
N LYS A 131 -9.11 16.00 2.37
CA LYS A 131 -10.19 16.58 3.15
C LYS A 131 -11.19 15.52 3.56
N LEU A 132 -11.50 15.49 4.85
CA LEU A 132 -12.63 14.77 5.38
C LEU A 132 -13.84 15.72 5.40
N PHE A 133 -14.91 15.36 4.72
CA PHE A 133 -16.15 16.12 4.66
C PHE A 133 -17.35 15.18 4.71
N ARG A 134 -18.57 15.73 4.75
CA ARG A 134 -19.79 14.95 4.75
C ARG A 134 -20.62 15.23 3.48
N LEU A 135 -21.08 14.15 2.85
CA LEU A 135 -22.13 14.19 1.83
C LEU A 135 -23.44 13.72 2.51
N GLY A 136 -24.22 14.66 2.98
CA GLY A 136 -25.35 14.36 3.84
C GLY A 136 -24.91 13.71 5.17
N LYS A 137 -25.31 12.45 5.38
CA LYS A 137 -24.91 11.68 6.58
C LYS A 137 -23.62 10.87 6.38
N LEU A 138 -23.15 10.72 5.16
CA LEU A 138 -22.00 9.90 4.82
C LEU A 138 -20.69 10.71 4.94
N PRO A 139 -19.77 10.35 5.85
CA PRO A 139 -18.43 10.91 5.86
C PRO A 139 -17.63 10.40 4.66
N VAL A 140 -16.98 11.32 3.96
CA VAL A 140 -16.16 11.04 2.78
C VAL A 140 -14.79 11.65 2.98
N ASN A 141 -13.76 10.89 2.65
CA ASN A 141 -12.39 11.35 2.61
C ASN A 141 -11.92 11.39 1.14
N ALA A 142 -11.55 12.56 0.65
CA ALA A 142 -10.93 12.73 -0.65
C ALA A 142 -9.47 13.17 -0.48
N GLN A 143 -8.57 12.53 -1.21
CA GLN A 143 -7.14 12.77 -1.13
C GLN A 143 -6.53 12.78 -2.51
N ALA A 144 -5.56 13.66 -2.72
CA ALA A 144 -4.70 13.69 -3.90
C ALA A 144 -3.24 13.83 -3.47
N GLY A 145 -2.34 13.17 -4.17
CA GLY A 145 -0.91 13.22 -3.87
C GLY A 145 -0.06 12.94 -5.10
N TYR A 146 1.16 13.46 -5.07
CA TYR A 146 2.18 13.25 -6.08
C TYR A 146 3.45 12.72 -5.43
N TYR A 147 4.04 11.69 -6.05
CA TYR A 147 5.27 11.04 -5.59
C TYR A 147 6.21 10.86 -6.77
N TYR A 148 7.46 11.23 -6.58
CA TYR A 148 8.55 11.00 -7.52
C TYR A 148 9.37 9.79 -7.05
N ASN A 149 9.62 8.83 -7.93
CA ASN A 149 10.40 7.64 -7.63
C ASN A 149 11.89 7.99 -7.69
N VAL A 150 12.52 8.19 -6.53
CA VAL A 150 13.96 8.50 -6.43
C VAL A 150 14.83 7.28 -6.69
N VAL A 151 14.24 6.09 -6.58
CA VAL A 151 14.79 4.82 -7.05
C VAL A 151 13.66 4.11 -7.78
N SER A 152 13.93 3.63 -8.98
CA SER A 152 13.03 2.82 -9.77
C SER A 152 13.81 1.89 -10.68
N PRO A 153 13.25 0.74 -11.09
CA PRO A 153 13.76 -0.07 -12.19
C PRO A 153 13.89 0.75 -13.47
N GLU A 154 14.77 0.35 -14.39
CA GLU A 154 15.07 1.07 -15.65
C GLU A 154 13.80 1.37 -16.47
N PHE A 155 12.85 0.44 -16.50
CA PHE A 155 11.56 0.61 -17.20
C PHE A 155 10.41 0.98 -16.26
N GLY A 156 10.71 1.35 -15.02
CA GLY A 156 9.72 1.78 -14.03
C GLY A 156 9.24 3.21 -14.30
N ALA A 157 8.05 3.54 -13.75
CA ALA A 157 7.55 4.90 -13.82
C ALA A 157 8.42 5.86 -12.99
N ASP A 158 8.69 7.06 -13.49
CA ASP A 158 9.43 8.11 -12.76
C ASP A 158 8.60 8.75 -11.66
N SER A 159 7.28 8.72 -11.79
CA SER A 159 6.40 9.38 -10.84
C SER A 159 5.02 8.73 -10.76
N GLN A 160 4.33 9.00 -9.67
CA GLN A 160 2.99 8.50 -9.38
C GLN A 160 2.08 9.65 -8.97
N PHE A 161 0.94 9.76 -9.61
CA PHE A 161 -0.18 10.55 -9.13
C PHE A 161 -1.20 9.63 -8.48
N ARG A 162 -1.60 9.94 -7.24
CA ARG A 162 -2.57 9.15 -6.49
C ARG A 162 -3.79 10.00 -6.19
N PHE A 163 -4.95 9.48 -6.54
CA PHE A 163 -6.23 10.02 -6.12
C PHE A 163 -7.00 8.93 -5.36
N GLN A 164 -7.50 9.27 -4.19
CA GLN A 164 -8.23 8.32 -3.34
C GLN A 164 -9.52 8.97 -2.84
N LEU A 165 -10.61 8.25 -3.00
CA LEU A 165 -11.92 8.59 -2.45
C LEU A 165 -12.37 7.45 -1.53
N THR A 166 -12.55 7.74 -0.25
CA THR A 166 -12.95 6.74 0.74
C THR A 166 -14.27 7.15 1.37
N MET A 167 -15.26 6.27 1.29
CA MET A 167 -16.55 6.42 1.97
C MET A 167 -16.49 5.70 3.31
N LEU A 168 -16.76 6.41 4.40
CA LEU A 168 -16.77 5.85 5.74
C LEU A 168 -18.20 5.46 6.11
N LEU A 169 -18.50 4.15 6.06
CA LEU A 169 -19.82 3.66 6.41
C LEU A 169 -19.97 3.70 7.95
N PRO A 170 -20.95 4.44 8.51
CA PRO A 170 -21.22 4.42 9.94
C PRO A 170 -21.74 3.03 10.35
N LYS A 171 -21.31 2.58 11.53
CA LYS A 171 -21.89 1.38 12.17
C LYS A 171 -23.29 1.65 12.65
#